data_f6af6e4d51a5d61bfafc038e53508df0
#
_entry.id   f6af6e4d51a5d61bfafc038e53508df0
#
_cell.length_a   1.000
_cell.length_b   1.000
_cell.length_c   1.000
_cell.angle_alpha   90.00
_cell.angle_beta   90.00
_cell.angle_gamma   90.00
#
_symmetry.space_group_name_H-M   'P 1'
#
loop_
_entity.id
_entity.type
_entity.pdbx_description
1 polymer ?
#
loop_
_entity_poly.entity_id
_entity_poly.type
_entity_poly.pdbx_seq_one_letter_code
_entity_poly.pdbx_strand_id
1 'polypeptide(L)'
;MALQRLRDQGGFSGDRIADCELSTVYASGSDWLQVVVEKTDLSQGNLAGARIRESTFAHTALRKARLRGARMERVELYFCDLNEVDASELSARRAKVHGSEAMNAVFTGAQLAVVRFEETKLYRARFDQSLLVRVVFLDSRLGGPSLEKADFSGARLVDVSLRAANLQAATFSGATLVGVDFTDAALEGADFRGAAAIGCRFPAGFSP
;
A
#
# COMPACT_ATOMS: atom_id res chain seq x y z
N MET A 1 -20.03 -21.78 0.33
CA MET A 1 -20.97 -20.66 0.50
C MET A 1 -20.39 -19.32 0.00
N ALA A 2 -19.20 -18.88 0.39
CA ALA A 2 -18.63 -17.59 -0.07
C ALA A 2 -18.46 -17.49 -1.59
N LEU A 3 -17.89 -18.50 -2.24
CA LEU A 3 -17.73 -18.54 -3.71
C LEU A 3 -19.06 -18.51 -4.47
N GLN A 4 -20.11 -19.09 -3.90
CA GLN A 4 -21.44 -19.08 -4.52
C GLN A 4 -22.05 -17.68 -4.49
N ARG A 5 -21.93 -16.95 -3.36
CA ARG A 5 -22.39 -15.57 -3.25
C ARG A 5 -21.66 -14.62 -4.20
N LEU A 6 -20.35 -14.80 -4.38
CA LEU A 6 -19.58 -14.04 -5.34
C LEU A 6 -20.11 -14.20 -6.77
N ARG A 7 -20.50 -15.42 -7.13
CA ARG A 7 -21.08 -15.73 -8.46
C ARG A 7 -22.49 -15.18 -8.63
N ASP A 8 -23.31 -15.27 -7.57
CA ASP A 8 -24.73 -14.96 -7.67
C ASP A 8 -25.04 -13.48 -7.45
N GLN A 9 -24.23 -12.79 -6.63
CA GLN A 9 -24.47 -11.41 -6.20
C GLN A 9 -23.41 -10.39 -6.68
N GLY A 10 -22.33 -10.85 -7.30
CA GLY A 10 -21.22 -10.01 -7.74
C GLY A 10 -20.41 -9.37 -6.60
N GLY A 11 -20.64 -9.77 -5.34
CA GLY A 11 -19.93 -9.24 -4.19
C GLY A 11 -20.47 -9.68 -2.83
N PHE A 12 -20.03 -8.98 -1.80
CA PHE A 12 -20.37 -9.24 -0.40
C PHE A 12 -20.83 -7.95 0.28
N SER A 13 -21.83 -8.03 1.16
CA SER A 13 -22.29 -6.88 1.94
C SER A 13 -22.64 -7.29 3.37
N GLY A 14 -21.94 -6.72 4.36
CA GLY A 14 -22.11 -7.04 5.77
C GLY A 14 -21.68 -8.46 6.15
N ASP A 15 -20.95 -9.13 5.27
CA ASP A 15 -20.55 -10.52 5.46
C ASP A 15 -19.26 -10.64 6.30
N ARG A 16 -19.16 -11.76 7.03
CA ARG A 16 -17.91 -12.20 7.61
C ARG A 16 -17.40 -13.44 6.88
N ILE A 17 -16.18 -13.36 6.39
CA ILE A 17 -15.47 -14.46 5.71
C ILE A 17 -14.31 -14.82 6.62
N ALA A 18 -14.36 -15.96 7.25
CA ALA A 18 -13.32 -16.36 8.19
C ALA A 18 -12.89 -17.82 7.98
N ASP A 19 -11.60 -18.06 8.26
CA ASP A 19 -10.99 -19.40 8.22
C ASP A 19 -11.26 -20.14 6.89
N CYS A 20 -11.17 -19.39 5.76
CA CYS A 20 -11.49 -19.88 4.43
C CYS A 20 -10.23 -20.02 3.55
N GLU A 21 -10.19 -21.10 2.77
CA GLU A 21 -9.21 -21.30 1.70
C GLU A 21 -9.83 -20.79 0.38
N LEU A 22 -9.47 -19.57 -0.02
CA LEU A 22 -9.96 -18.90 -1.22
C LEU A 22 -8.80 -18.49 -2.13
N SER A 23 -7.67 -19.19 -2.03
CA SER A 23 -6.52 -18.97 -2.92
C SER A 23 -6.95 -19.08 -4.39
N THR A 24 -6.39 -18.22 -5.23
CA THR A 24 -6.76 -18.14 -6.66
C THR A 24 -8.21 -17.76 -6.95
N VAL A 25 -8.97 -17.27 -5.96
CA VAL A 25 -10.36 -16.85 -6.17
C VAL A 25 -10.48 -15.84 -7.30
N TYR A 26 -11.51 -15.98 -8.12
CA TYR A 26 -11.84 -14.98 -9.14
C TYR A 26 -12.94 -14.05 -8.62
N ALA A 27 -12.54 -12.83 -8.25
CA ALA A 27 -13.40 -11.79 -7.67
C ALA A 27 -13.20 -10.43 -8.37
N SER A 28 -12.79 -10.46 -9.64
CA SER A 28 -12.57 -9.24 -10.44
C SER A 28 -13.85 -8.44 -10.60
N GLY A 29 -13.77 -7.13 -10.36
CA GLY A 29 -14.89 -6.20 -10.47
C GLY A 29 -15.94 -6.34 -9.37
N SER A 30 -15.76 -7.23 -8.39
CA SER A 30 -16.72 -7.48 -7.32
C SER A 30 -16.87 -6.28 -6.36
N ASP A 31 -18.02 -6.20 -5.71
CA ASP A 31 -18.32 -5.21 -4.67
C ASP A 31 -18.21 -5.85 -3.28
N TRP A 32 -17.44 -5.21 -2.40
CA TRP A 32 -17.24 -5.62 -1.01
C TRP A 32 -17.57 -4.43 -0.11
N LEU A 33 -18.70 -4.51 0.57
CA LEU A 33 -19.17 -3.45 1.46
C LEU A 33 -19.31 -3.95 2.89
N GLN A 34 -18.62 -3.33 3.82
CA GLN A 34 -18.69 -3.66 5.24
C GLN A 34 -18.38 -5.15 5.52
N VAL A 35 -17.40 -5.68 4.79
CA VAL A 35 -17.00 -7.09 4.89
C VAL A 35 -15.85 -7.21 5.89
N VAL A 36 -15.91 -8.23 6.73
CA VAL A 36 -14.82 -8.63 7.61
C VAL A 36 -14.22 -9.92 7.08
N VAL A 37 -12.94 -9.89 6.70
CA VAL A 37 -12.18 -11.06 6.24
C VAL A 37 -11.12 -11.39 7.28
N GLU A 38 -11.16 -12.57 7.83
CA GLU A 38 -10.23 -12.97 8.88
C GLU A 38 -9.61 -14.34 8.60
N LYS A 39 -8.32 -14.49 8.87
CA LYS A 39 -7.59 -15.77 8.76
C LYS A 39 -7.91 -16.54 7.47
N THR A 40 -8.04 -15.80 6.38
CA THR A 40 -8.47 -16.34 5.08
C THR A 40 -7.31 -16.29 4.11
N ASP A 41 -7.14 -17.32 3.32
CA ASP A 41 -6.19 -17.33 2.22
C ASP A 41 -6.85 -16.79 0.94
N LEU A 42 -6.43 -15.62 0.50
CA LEU A 42 -6.76 -15.00 -0.78
C LEU A 42 -5.53 -14.90 -1.70
N SER A 43 -4.49 -15.67 -1.42
CA SER A 43 -3.25 -15.64 -2.19
C SER A 43 -3.52 -15.91 -3.67
N GLN A 44 -2.84 -15.16 -4.55
CA GLN A 44 -3.00 -15.24 -6.00
C GLN A 44 -4.44 -14.96 -6.49
N GLY A 45 -5.34 -14.53 -5.59
CA GLY A 45 -6.71 -14.17 -5.93
C GLY A 45 -6.76 -12.99 -6.91
N ASN A 46 -7.74 -13.00 -7.80
CA ASN A 46 -7.96 -11.91 -8.73
C ASN A 46 -9.10 -10.99 -8.23
N LEU A 47 -8.70 -9.86 -7.63
CA LEU A 47 -9.59 -8.79 -7.18
C LEU A 47 -9.41 -7.53 -8.06
N ALA A 48 -8.91 -7.67 -9.29
CA ALA A 48 -8.71 -6.54 -10.18
C ALA A 48 -10.02 -5.77 -10.42
N GLY A 49 -9.97 -4.45 -10.29
CA GLY A 49 -11.15 -3.59 -10.45
C GLY A 49 -12.21 -3.73 -9.36
N ALA A 50 -11.98 -4.54 -8.33
CA ALA A 50 -12.92 -4.69 -7.22
C ALA A 50 -13.16 -3.35 -6.49
N ARG A 51 -14.36 -3.16 -5.95
CA ARG A 51 -14.72 -2.04 -5.08
C ARG A 51 -14.82 -2.55 -3.65
N ILE A 52 -13.93 -2.09 -2.79
CA ILE A 52 -13.84 -2.54 -1.40
C ILE A 52 -14.07 -1.32 -0.51
N ARG A 53 -15.13 -1.34 0.27
CA ARG A 53 -15.54 -0.17 1.09
C ARG A 53 -15.84 -0.59 2.52
N GLU A 54 -15.37 0.22 3.47
CA GLU A 54 -15.68 0.06 4.90
C GLU A 54 -15.42 -1.37 5.41
N SER A 55 -14.37 -1.99 4.88
CA SER A 55 -14.09 -3.42 5.10
C SER A 55 -12.76 -3.63 5.81
N THR A 56 -12.67 -4.70 6.55
CA THR A 56 -11.48 -5.07 7.31
C THR A 56 -10.95 -6.43 6.86
N PHE A 57 -9.65 -6.49 6.67
CA PHE A 57 -8.91 -7.74 6.42
C PHE A 57 -7.93 -7.94 7.58
N ALA A 58 -8.05 -9.03 8.30
CA ALA A 58 -7.18 -9.34 9.42
C ALA A 58 -6.57 -10.73 9.28
N HIS A 59 -5.24 -10.83 9.48
CA HIS A 59 -4.51 -12.09 9.38
C HIS A 59 -4.80 -12.84 8.06
N THR A 60 -4.97 -12.07 6.98
CA THR A 60 -5.37 -12.58 5.67
C THR A 60 -4.15 -12.65 4.74
N ALA A 61 -3.97 -13.78 4.08
CA ALA A 61 -2.95 -13.91 3.06
C ALA A 61 -3.46 -13.36 1.72
N LEU A 62 -2.79 -12.33 1.21
CA LEU A 62 -3.04 -11.71 -0.09
C LEU A 62 -1.79 -11.78 -0.99
N ARG A 63 -0.86 -12.67 -0.67
CA ARG A 63 0.39 -12.82 -1.40
C ARG A 63 0.13 -13.05 -2.88
N LYS A 64 0.77 -12.26 -3.74
CA LYS A 64 0.60 -12.29 -5.20
C LYS A 64 -0.84 -12.07 -5.67
N ALA A 65 -1.73 -11.57 -4.82
CA ALA A 65 -3.07 -11.21 -5.25
C ALA A 65 -3.04 -10.04 -6.25
N ARG A 66 -4.01 -10.00 -7.14
CA ARG A 66 -4.16 -8.95 -8.15
C ARG A 66 -5.24 -7.98 -7.70
N LEU A 67 -4.80 -6.76 -7.35
CA LEU A 67 -5.66 -5.63 -6.96
C LEU A 67 -5.60 -4.49 -8.00
N ARG A 68 -5.10 -4.78 -9.20
CA ARG A 68 -4.92 -3.77 -10.25
C ARG A 68 -6.21 -3.01 -10.53
N GLY A 69 -6.15 -1.68 -10.45
CA GLY A 69 -7.30 -0.81 -10.69
C GLY A 69 -8.43 -0.95 -9.67
N ALA A 70 -8.22 -1.70 -8.57
CA ALA A 70 -9.21 -1.79 -7.50
C ALA A 70 -9.43 -0.42 -6.84
N ARG A 71 -10.58 -0.26 -6.19
CA ARG A 71 -10.94 0.94 -5.44
C ARG A 71 -11.20 0.58 -3.99
N MET A 72 -10.43 1.19 -3.09
CA MET A 72 -10.52 0.97 -1.65
C MET A 72 -10.91 2.27 -0.95
N GLU A 73 -11.98 2.24 -0.18
CA GLU A 73 -12.39 3.38 0.65
C GLU A 73 -12.67 2.93 2.08
N ARG A 74 -11.98 3.53 3.07
CA ARG A 74 -12.06 3.16 4.49
C ARG A 74 -11.81 1.66 4.70
N VAL A 75 -10.75 1.15 4.09
CA VAL A 75 -10.34 -0.24 4.23
C VAL A 75 -9.19 -0.34 5.21
N GLU A 76 -9.27 -1.31 6.08
CA GLU A 76 -8.24 -1.58 7.06
C GLU A 76 -7.65 -2.98 6.86
N LEU A 77 -6.33 -3.07 6.80
CA LEU A 77 -5.59 -4.33 6.69
C LEU A 77 -4.69 -4.47 7.91
N TYR A 78 -4.92 -5.52 8.68
CA TYR A 78 -4.17 -5.81 9.89
C TYR A 78 -3.44 -7.15 9.77
N PHE A 79 -2.12 -7.14 9.95
CA PHE A 79 -1.29 -8.35 9.97
C PHE A 79 -1.49 -9.24 8.75
N CYS A 80 -1.59 -8.61 7.58
CA CYS A 80 -1.78 -9.29 6.30
C CYS A 80 -0.45 -9.60 5.61
N ASP A 81 -0.41 -10.67 4.84
CA ASP A 81 0.68 -10.92 3.88
C ASP A 81 0.30 -10.33 2.52
N LEU A 82 0.90 -9.17 2.20
CA LEU A 82 0.75 -8.44 0.95
C LEU A 82 2.00 -8.58 0.06
N ASN A 83 2.88 -9.55 0.35
CA ASN A 83 4.11 -9.71 -0.42
C ASN A 83 3.80 -9.98 -1.89
N GLU A 84 4.50 -9.26 -2.77
CA GLU A 84 4.36 -9.39 -4.22
C GLU A 84 2.93 -9.09 -4.74
N VAL A 85 2.10 -8.38 -3.96
CA VAL A 85 0.77 -7.98 -4.43
C VAL A 85 0.88 -7.02 -5.63
N ASP A 86 0.04 -7.22 -6.64
CA ASP A 86 -0.12 -6.25 -7.74
C ASP A 86 -1.27 -5.29 -7.42
N ALA A 87 -0.92 -4.14 -6.86
CA ALA A 87 -1.81 -3.03 -6.59
C ALA A 87 -1.59 -1.85 -7.58
N SER A 88 -1.14 -2.16 -8.80
CA SER A 88 -0.97 -1.15 -9.85
C SER A 88 -2.28 -0.43 -10.11
N GLU A 89 -2.23 0.88 -10.33
CA GLU A 89 -3.40 1.71 -10.61
C GLU A 89 -4.49 1.66 -9.50
N LEU A 90 -4.16 1.12 -8.32
CA LEU A 90 -5.03 1.11 -7.16
C LEU A 90 -5.45 2.53 -6.78
N SER A 91 -6.75 2.75 -6.54
CA SER A 91 -7.24 3.96 -5.90
C SER A 91 -7.62 3.67 -4.45
N ALA A 92 -6.82 4.16 -3.49
CA ALA A 92 -7.11 3.96 -2.08
C ALA A 92 -7.31 5.30 -1.37
N ARG A 93 -8.39 5.40 -0.60
CA ARG A 93 -8.73 6.58 0.18
C ARG A 93 -9.09 6.21 1.62
N ARG A 94 -8.44 6.90 2.59
CA ARG A 94 -8.67 6.68 4.02
C ARG A 94 -8.45 5.21 4.41
N ALA A 95 -7.43 4.60 3.86
CA ALA A 95 -7.08 3.22 4.16
C ALA A 95 -5.96 3.15 5.20
N LYS A 96 -5.91 2.04 5.91
CA LYS A 96 -4.86 1.73 6.88
C LYS A 96 -4.28 0.35 6.60
N VAL A 97 -2.97 0.25 6.62
CA VAL A 97 -2.23 -1.01 6.57
C VAL A 97 -1.36 -1.05 7.82
N HIS A 98 -1.56 -2.02 8.67
CA HIS A 98 -0.84 -2.12 9.95
C HIS A 98 -0.26 -3.51 10.19
N GLY A 99 0.98 -3.57 10.67
CA GLY A 99 1.64 -4.82 11.06
C GLY A 99 1.83 -5.82 9.92
N SER A 100 1.76 -5.35 8.68
CA SER A 100 1.68 -6.19 7.49
C SER A 100 3.01 -6.32 6.75
N GLU A 101 3.15 -7.34 5.93
CA GLU A 101 4.30 -7.52 5.04
C GLU A 101 3.89 -7.21 3.60
N ALA A 102 4.57 -6.27 2.95
CA ALA A 102 4.30 -5.83 1.58
C ALA A 102 5.62 -5.71 0.77
N MET A 103 6.52 -6.67 0.97
CA MET A 103 7.80 -6.71 0.26
C MET A 103 7.55 -6.99 -1.23
N ASN A 104 8.25 -6.26 -2.09
CA ASN A 104 8.08 -6.30 -3.55
C ASN A 104 6.64 -6.02 -4.02
N ALA A 105 5.79 -5.41 -3.19
CA ALA A 105 4.46 -4.99 -3.59
C ALA A 105 4.53 -3.89 -4.66
N VAL A 106 3.60 -3.94 -5.62
CA VAL A 106 3.58 -3.05 -6.77
C VAL A 106 2.41 -2.08 -6.64
N PHE A 107 2.71 -0.80 -6.43
CA PHE A 107 1.77 0.33 -6.39
C PHE A 107 2.00 1.30 -7.56
N THR A 108 2.56 0.81 -8.67
CA THR A 108 2.83 1.63 -9.86
C THR A 108 1.56 2.34 -10.34
N GLY A 109 1.62 3.66 -10.50
CA GLY A 109 0.47 4.48 -10.93
C GLY A 109 -0.68 4.54 -9.93
N ALA A 110 -0.50 4.05 -8.70
CA ALA A 110 -1.56 4.10 -7.69
C ALA A 110 -1.89 5.53 -7.24
N GLN A 111 -3.13 5.74 -6.84
CA GLN A 111 -3.62 6.99 -6.25
C GLN A 111 -3.95 6.75 -4.77
N LEU A 112 -3.06 7.18 -3.88
CA LEU A 112 -3.19 6.98 -2.45
C LEU A 112 -3.49 8.31 -1.75
N ALA A 113 -4.65 8.44 -1.13
CA ALA A 113 -5.06 9.64 -0.43
C ALA A 113 -5.44 9.35 1.03
N VAL A 114 -4.75 9.98 1.97
CA VAL A 114 -4.96 9.79 3.41
C VAL A 114 -4.80 8.31 3.80
N VAL A 115 -3.73 7.69 3.30
CA VAL A 115 -3.39 6.28 3.59
C VAL A 115 -2.30 6.23 4.65
N ARG A 116 -2.38 5.27 5.56
CA ARG A 116 -1.40 5.04 6.61
C ARG A 116 -0.81 3.65 6.47
N PHE A 117 0.49 3.57 6.36
CA PHE A 117 1.26 2.35 6.48
C PHE A 117 1.95 2.39 7.86
N GLU A 118 1.50 1.59 8.77
CA GLU A 118 2.02 1.50 10.14
C GLU A 118 2.64 0.13 10.38
N GLU A 119 3.87 0.08 10.88
CA GLU A 119 4.61 -1.17 11.14
C GLU A 119 4.62 -2.11 9.92
N THR A 120 4.61 -1.55 8.72
CA THR A 120 4.51 -2.31 7.47
C THR A 120 5.87 -2.42 6.79
N LYS A 121 6.25 -3.63 6.41
CA LYS A 121 7.51 -3.87 5.68
C LYS A 121 7.28 -3.65 4.18
N LEU A 122 7.91 -2.63 3.62
CA LEU A 122 7.78 -2.21 2.22
C LEU A 122 9.11 -2.33 1.44
N TYR A 123 9.98 -3.24 1.84
CA TYR A 123 11.25 -3.47 1.17
C TYR A 123 11.03 -3.75 -0.33
N ARG A 124 11.70 -2.96 -1.18
CA ARG A 124 11.54 -3.01 -2.65
C ARG A 124 10.10 -2.79 -3.15
N ALA A 125 9.23 -2.18 -2.37
CA ALA A 125 7.92 -1.80 -2.88
C ALA A 125 8.06 -0.72 -3.97
N ARG A 126 7.20 -0.79 -4.98
CA ARG A 126 7.22 0.12 -6.12
C ARG A 126 6.05 1.09 -6.06
N PHE A 127 6.35 2.37 -5.96
CA PHE A 127 5.41 3.49 -6.02
C PHE A 127 5.69 4.39 -7.24
N ASP A 128 6.38 3.87 -8.26
CA ASP A 128 6.71 4.62 -9.46
C ASP A 128 5.45 5.14 -10.16
N GLN A 129 5.51 6.35 -10.67
CA GLN A 129 4.40 7.05 -11.34
C GLN A 129 3.13 7.22 -10.46
N SER A 130 3.19 6.98 -9.15
CA SER A 130 2.04 7.08 -8.26
C SER A 130 1.78 8.51 -7.78
N LEU A 131 0.57 8.75 -7.30
CA LEU A 131 0.17 9.97 -6.60
C LEU A 131 -0.11 9.65 -5.13
N LEU A 132 0.72 10.18 -4.24
CA LEU A 132 0.57 10.05 -2.79
C LEU A 132 0.21 11.41 -2.19
N VAL A 133 -0.97 11.50 -1.57
CA VAL A 133 -1.43 12.73 -0.91
C VAL A 133 -1.76 12.43 0.55
N ARG A 134 -1.08 13.10 1.47
CA ARG A 134 -1.23 12.88 2.92
C ARG A 134 -1.08 11.43 3.31
N VAL A 135 -0.10 10.76 2.72
CA VAL A 135 0.27 9.40 3.08
C VAL A 135 1.28 9.45 4.23
N VAL A 136 1.11 8.56 5.19
CA VAL A 136 2.01 8.45 6.33
C VAL A 136 2.63 7.05 6.33
N PHE A 137 3.94 7.00 6.36
CA PHE A 137 4.70 5.78 6.62
C PHE A 137 5.22 5.88 8.06
N LEU A 138 4.71 5.05 8.94
CA LEU A 138 5.03 5.07 10.37
C LEU A 138 5.42 3.67 10.84
N ASP A 139 6.57 3.58 11.48
CA ASP A 139 6.94 2.40 12.26
C ASP A 139 7.06 2.81 13.73
N SER A 140 6.40 2.08 14.63
CA SER A 140 6.50 2.29 16.07
C SER A 140 7.70 1.58 16.69
N ARG A 141 8.44 0.77 15.92
CA ARG A 141 9.66 0.10 16.38
C ARG A 141 10.88 0.94 16.08
N LEU A 142 11.91 0.80 16.90
CA LEU A 142 13.21 1.44 16.67
C LEU A 142 13.75 1.05 15.28
N GLY A 143 13.77 1.99 14.34
CA GLY A 143 14.29 1.75 13.00
C GLY A 143 13.48 2.40 11.87
N GLY A 144 12.27 2.85 12.15
CA GLY A 144 11.41 3.49 11.14
C GLY A 144 10.83 2.55 10.09
N PRO A 145 9.97 3.03 9.18
CA PRO A 145 9.39 2.21 8.12
C PRO A 145 10.46 1.70 7.16
N SER A 146 10.41 0.41 6.84
CA SER A 146 11.36 -0.21 5.93
C SER A 146 10.94 0.00 4.48
N LEU A 147 11.52 1.03 3.86
CA LEU A 147 11.35 1.41 2.45
C LEU A 147 12.67 1.27 1.68
N GLU A 148 13.60 0.47 2.20
CA GLU A 148 14.87 0.22 1.53
C GLU A 148 14.66 -0.28 0.10
N LYS A 149 15.37 0.36 -0.85
CA LYS A 149 15.24 0.09 -2.28
C LYS A 149 13.84 0.29 -2.85
N ALA A 150 12.97 1.02 -2.15
CA ALA A 150 11.66 1.39 -2.71
C ALA A 150 11.82 2.32 -3.93
N ASP A 151 10.90 2.19 -4.88
CA ASP A 151 10.93 2.96 -6.11
C ASP A 151 9.78 3.99 -6.12
N PHE A 152 10.13 5.28 -6.04
CA PHE A 152 9.25 6.43 -6.18
C PHE A 152 9.53 7.23 -7.46
N SER A 153 10.15 6.62 -8.46
CA SER A 153 10.53 7.30 -9.71
C SER A 153 9.31 7.92 -10.40
N GLY A 154 9.40 9.20 -10.73
CA GLY A 154 8.31 9.94 -11.36
C GLY A 154 7.03 10.06 -10.51
N ALA A 155 7.05 9.62 -9.26
CA ALA A 155 5.91 9.75 -8.36
C ALA A 155 5.67 11.21 -7.95
N ARG A 156 4.43 11.53 -7.58
CA ARG A 156 4.06 12.81 -6.98
C ARG A 156 3.67 12.59 -5.52
N LEU A 157 4.49 13.12 -4.61
CA LEU A 157 4.28 13.06 -3.17
C LEU A 157 3.87 14.45 -2.66
N VAL A 158 2.72 14.55 -2.01
CA VAL A 158 2.21 15.81 -1.46
C VAL A 158 1.85 15.62 0.01
N ASP A 159 2.47 16.38 0.90
CA ASP A 159 2.29 16.31 2.35
C ASP A 159 2.49 14.88 2.89
N VAL A 160 3.49 14.19 2.38
CA VAL A 160 3.82 12.80 2.77
C VAL A 160 4.81 12.83 3.92
N SER A 161 4.59 11.98 4.93
CA SER A 161 5.55 11.76 6.00
C SER A 161 6.38 10.49 5.73
N LEU A 162 7.68 10.68 5.58
CA LEU A 162 8.72 9.64 5.50
C LEU A 162 9.69 9.78 6.68
N ARG A 163 9.20 10.37 7.77
CA ARG A 163 9.99 10.63 8.98
C ARG A 163 10.55 9.34 9.56
N ALA A 164 11.84 9.35 9.87
CA ALA A 164 12.59 8.22 10.39
C ALA A 164 12.53 6.95 9.50
N ALA A 165 12.13 7.07 8.23
CA ALA A 165 12.07 5.93 7.32
C ALA A 165 13.49 5.44 6.95
N ASN A 166 13.66 4.13 6.82
CA ASN A 166 14.80 3.56 6.14
C ASN A 166 14.57 3.60 4.63
N LEU A 167 15.20 4.57 3.95
CA LEU A 167 15.14 4.81 2.51
C LEU A 167 16.47 4.52 1.81
N GLN A 168 17.31 3.70 2.42
CA GLN A 168 18.60 3.35 1.84
C GLN A 168 18.45 2.79 0.43
N ALA A 169 19.19 3.36 -0.52
CA ALA A 169 19.12 3.00 -1.93
C ALA A 169 17.71 3.10 -2.56
N ALA A 170 16.78 3.85 -1.97
CA ALA A 170 15.50 4.17 -2.62
C ALA A 170 15.71 5.14 -3.78
N THR A 171 14.82 5.13 -4.76
CA THR A 171 14.88 6.09 -5.86
C THR A 171 13.68 7.04 -5.86
N PHE A 172 13.96 8.33 -6.01
CA PHE A 172 13.02 9.41 -6.24
C PHE A 172 13.30 10.09 -7.59
N SER A 173 13.97 9.40 -8.50
CA SER A 173 14.38 9.96 -9.78
C SER A 173 13.18 10.56 -10.55
N GLY A 174 13.26 11.84 -10.91
CA GLY A 174 12.19 12.55 -11.59
C GLY A 174 10.91 12.76 -10.77
N ALA A 175 10.90 12.46 -9.47
CA ALA A 175 9.73 12.66 -8.61
C ALA A 175 9.43 14.14 -8.36
N THR A 176 8.16 14.44 -8.06
CA THR A 176 7.72 15.74 -7.57
C THR A 176 7.36 15.63 -6.09
N LEU A 177 8.12 16.30 -5.24
CA LEU A 177 8.01 16.24 -3.79
C LEU A 177 7.54 17.61 -3.26
N VAL A 178 6.36 17.66 -2.66
CA VAL A 178 5.81 18.92 -2.10
C VAL A 178 5.46 18.68 -0.64
N GLY A 179 6.09 19.43 0.26
CA GLY A 179 5.83 19.31 1.70
C GLY A 179 6.18 17.94 2.30
N VAL A 180 7.09 17.20 1.70
CA VAL A 180 7.49 15.87 2.20
C VAL A 180 8.43 16.01 3.39
N ASP A 181 8.17 15.25 4.45
CA ASP A 181 9.00 15.23 5.65
C ASP A 181 9.89 13.99 5.68
N PHE A 182 11.19 14.17 5.44
CA PHE A 182 12.26 13.18 5.54
C PHE A 182 13.06 13.32 6.85
N THR A 183 12.58 14.07 7.83
CA THR A 183 13.32 14.26 9.09
C THR A 183 13.71 12.92 9.68
N ASP A 184 14.97 12.77 10.09
CA ASP A 184 15.54 11.56 10.68
C ASP A 184 15.55 10.33 9.74
N ALA A 185 15.21 10.46 8.46
CA ALA A 185 15.25 9.34 7.52
C ALA A 185 16.70 8.94 7.16
N ALA A 186 16.91 7.63 6.97
CA ALA A 186 18.17 7.11 6.44
C ALA A 186 18.13 7.15 4.91
N LEU A 187 18.95 8.02 4.30
CA LEU A 187 18.96 8.32 2.85
C LEU A 187 20.27 7.86 2.15
N GLU A 188 21.08 7.02 2.77
CA GLU A 188 22.32 6.56 2.17
C GLU A 188 22.07 5.88 0.82
N GLY A 189 22.69 6.39 -0.23
CA GLY A 189 22.53 5.86 -1.59
C GLY A 189 21.17 6.11 -2.22
N ALA A 190 20.30 6.94 -1.61
CA ALA A 190 19.02 7.33 -2.23
C ALA A 190 19.27 8.24 -3.45
N ASP A 191 18.50 8.02 -4.51
CA ASP A 191 18.64 8.72 -5.78
C ASP A 191 17.54 9.78 -5.96
N PHE A 192 17.93 11.06 -5.94
CA PHE A 192 17.04 12.20 -6.18
C PHE A 192 17.28 12.89 -7.53
N ARG A 193 17.96 12.24 -8.49
CA ARG A 193 18.28 12.87 -9.77
C ARG A 193 17.03 13.33 -10.51
N GLY A 194 16.97 14.59 -10.85
CA GLY A 194 15.84 15.20 -11.55
C GLY A 194 14.57 15.32 -10.69
N ALA A 195 14.64 15.06 -9.40
CA ALA A 195 13.51 15.31 -8.50
C ALA A 195 13.33 16.81 -8.25
N ALA A 196 12.07 17.25 -8.20
CA ALA A 196 11.70 18.61 -7.77
C ALA A 196 11.21 18.55 -6.31
N ALA A 197 11.94 19.21 -5.39
CA ALA A 197 11.60 19.24 -3.97
C ALA A 197 11.19 20.66 -3.55
N ILE A 198 9.94 20.83 -3.12
CA ILE A 198 9.37 22.12 -2.70
C ILE A 198 8.85 22.01 -1.27
N GLY A 199 9.39 22.82 -0.38
CA GLY A 199 8.97 22.85 1.03
C GLY A 199 9.20 21.53 1.79
N CYS A 200 10.14 20.71 1.32
CA CYS A 200 10.50 19.45 1.96
C CYS A 200 11.43 19.68 3.15
N ARG A 201 11.41 18.74 4.10
CA ARG A 201 12.34 18.70 5.22
C ARG A 201 13.23 17.49 5.07
N PHE A 202 14.54 17.71 5.03
CA PHE A 202 15.55 16.66 4.94
C PHE A 202 16.29 16.48 6.28
N PRO A 203 16.95 15.34 6.49
CA PRO A 203 17.86 15.16 7.64
C PRO A 203 18.95 16.23 7.66
N ALA A 204 19.46 16.55 8.83
CA ALA A 204 20.56 17.51 8.97
C ALA A 204 21.78 17.07 8.14
N GLY A 205 22.30 18.00 7.33
CA GLY A 205 23.48 17.78 6.47
C GLY A 205 23.19 17.03 5.15
N PHE A 206 21.94 16.66 4.87
CA PHE A 206 21.57 16.09 3.57
C PHE A 206 21.18 17.20 2.57
N SER A 207 21.66 17.05 1.33
CA SER A 207 21.25 17.88 0.19
C SER A 207 20.89 16.95 -0.97
N PRO A 208 19.65 16.97 -1.49
CA PRO A 208 19.22 16.13 -2.60
C PRO A 208 19.85 16.51 -3.93
#